data_c3e996d3c134b6b767e2bd66532543c3
#
_entry.id   c3e996d3c134b6b767e2bd66532543c3
#
_cell.length_a   1.000
_cell.length_b   1.000
_cell.length_c   1.000
_cell.angle_alpha   90.00
_cell.angle_beta   90.00
_cell.angle_gamma   90.00
#
_symmetry.space_group_name_H-M   'P 1'
#
loop_
_entity.id
_entity.type
_entity.pdbx_description
1 polymer ?
#
loop_
_entity_poly.entity_id
_entity_poly.type
_entity_poly.pdbx_seq_one_letter_code
_entity_poly.pdbx_strand_id
1 'polypeptide(L)'
;MCRFAKSCIKAGLKPQEVVGAIGFNSAEYFFMLQGTWLAGGVPAGIYTTNSPDACYYVLHHSEAKICICQGGKNAMKIASIRDSLPNLRYIVVYWPDEGMPEVEEKKDVAKIMKWDEWMQFGSDIPTSSVEKRTKDVKPGNCATLIYTSGTTVHINMIND
;
A
#
# COMPACT_ATOMS: atom_id res chain seq x y z
N MET A 1 -9.87 2.73 -11.42
CA MET A 1 -8.44 2.55 -11.73
C MET A 1 -7.71 3.89 -11.95
N CYS A 2 -8.08 4.70 -12.92
CA CYS A 2 -7.40 5.99 -13.18
C CYS A 2 -7.43 6.94 -11.97
N ARG A 3 -8.54 7.08 -11.25
CA ARG A 3 -8.63 7.88 -10.01
C ARG A 3 -7.63 7.41 -8.96
N PHE A 4 -7.52 6.11 -8.75
CA PHE A 4 -6.55 5.53 -7.84
C PHE A 4 -5.11 5.89 -8.24
N ALA A 5 -4.76 5.74 -9.52
CA ALA A 5 -3.44 6.10 -10.04
C ALA A 5 -3.12 7.59 -9.83
N LYS A 6 -4.10 8.49 -10.04
CA LYS A 6 -3.95 9.91 -9.77
C LYS A 6 -3.64 10.18 -8.29
N SER A 7 -4.31 9.49 -7.38
CA SER A 7 -4.07 9.64 -5.94
C SER A 7 -2.68 9.13 -5.54
N CYS A 8 -2.22 8.01 -6.14
CA CYS A 8 -0.85 7.55 -5.95
C CYS A 8 0.19 8.59 -6.43
N ILE A 9 -0.03 9.21 -7.59
CA ILE A 9 0.86 10.25 -8.13
C ILE A 9 0.85 11.47 -7.19
N LYS A 10 -0.31 11.92 -6.72
CA LYS A 10 -0.44 13.03 -5.77
C LYS A 10 0.24 12.74 -4.44
N ALA A 11 0.16 11.51 -3.95
CA ALA A 11 0.87 11.04 -2.76
C ALA A 11 2.39 10.98 -2.94
N GLY A 12 2.90 11.31 -4.14
CA GLY A 12 4.32 11.32 -4.45
C GLY A 12 4.90 9.93 -4.74
N LEU A 13 4.07 8.93 -5.10
CA LEU A 13 4.55 7.62 -5.54
C LEU A 13 5.40 7.78 -6.79
N LYS A 14 6.65 7.35 -6.72
CA LYS A 14 7.57 7.35 -7.86
C LYS A 14 7.44 6.04 -8.66
N PRO A 15 7.90 6.00 -9.93
CA PRO A 15 7.99 4.74 -10.67
C PRO A 15 8.76 3.67 -9.90
N GLN A 16 8.25 2.44 -9.92
CA GLN A 16 8.79 1.26 -9.24
C GLN A 16 8.76 1.33 -7.69
N GLU A 17 8.17 2.38 -7.08
CA GLU A 17 7.87 2.34 -5.64
C GLU A 17 6.66 1.45 -5.36
N VAL A 18 6.59 0.93 -4.14
CA VAL A 18 5.65 -0.14 -3.76
C VAL A 18 4.39 0.38 -3.11
N VAL A 19 3.28 -0.24 -3.48
CA VAL A 19 1.97 -0.16 -2.81
C VAL A 19 1.66 -1.52 -2.20
N GLY A 20 1.66 -1.62 -0.87
CA GLY A 20 1.23 -2.82 -0.15
C GLY A 20 -0.28 -2.98 -0.16
N ALA A 21 -0.78 -4.21 -0.10
CA ALA A 21 -2.21 -4.49 -0.02
C ALA A 21 -2.53 -5.69 0.87
N ILE A 22 -3.48 -5.53 1.79
CA ILE A 22 -3.98 -6.60 2.65
C ILE A 22 -5.51 -6.61 2.67
N GLY A 23 -6.12 -7.71 2.27
CA GLY A 23 -7.57 -7.89 2.27
C GLY A 23 -8.00 -9.01 1.35
N PHE A 24 -9.30 -9.30 1.36
CA PHE A 24 -9.90 -10.28 0.46
C PHE A 24 -10.16 -9.69 -0.93
N ASN A 25 -10.41 -10.58 -1.88
CA ASN A 25 -10.76 -10.23 -3.25
C ASN A 25 -11.99 -9.33 -3.27
N SER A 26 -11.85 -8.16 -3.87
CA SER A 26 -12.90 -7.14 -3.98
C SER A 26 -12.65 -6.26 -5.20
N ALA A 27 -13.61 -5.42 -5.55
CA ALA A 27 -13.43 -4.42 -6.60
C ALA A 27 -12.33 -3.41 -6.23
N GLU A 28 -12.26 -3.01 -4.96
CA GLU A 28 -11.25 -2.08 -4.44
C GLU A 28 -9.84 -2.67 -4.55
N TYR A 29 -9.67 -3.95 -4.20
CA TYR A 29 -8.40 -4.67 -4.34
C TYR A 29 -7.96 -4.72 -5.81
N PHE A 30 -8.88 -5.02 -6.73
CA PHE A 30 -8.61 -4.99 -8.15
C PHE A 30 -8.25 -3.59 -8.66
N PHE A 31 -8.98 -2.54 -8.22
CA PHE A 31 -8.69 -1.17 -8.59
C PHE A 31 -7.34 -0.71 -8.06
N MET A 32 -6.93 -1.18 -6.88
CA MET A 32 -5.61 -0.95 -6.32
C MET A 32 -4.53 -1.56 -7.23
N LEU A 33 -4.64 -2.84 -7.60
CA LEU A 33 -3.67 -3.50 -8.47
C LEU A 33 -3.49 -2.73 -9.79
N GLN A 34 -4.58 -2.55 -10.51
CA GLN A 34 -4.56 -1.89 -11.83
C GLN A 34 -4.11 -0.42 -11.72
N GLY A 35 -4.59 0.29 -10.71
CA GLY A 35 -4.25 1.70 -10.49
C GLY A 35 -2.78 1.89 -10.09
N THR A 36 -2.20 0.95 -9.35
CA THR A 36 -0.77 0.95 -9.02
C THR A 36 0.09 0.81 -10.28
N TRP A 37 -0.24 -0.13 -11.15
CA TRP A 37 0.47 -0.28 -12.43
C TRP A 37 0.32 0.96 -13.33
N LEU A 38 -0.88 1.53 -13.42
CA LEU A 38 -1.11 2.77 -14.18
C LEU A 38 -0.30 3.95 -13.60
N ALA A 39 -0.04 3.98 -12.30
CA ALA A 39 0.85 4.96 -11.67
C ALA A 39 2.34 4.64 -11.86
N GLY A 40 2.69 3.51 -12.49
CA GLY A 40 4.07 3.04 -12.66
C GLY A 40 4.65 2.41 -11.39
N GLY A 41 3.82 2.10 -10.39
CA GLY A 41 4.22 1.48 -9.13
C GLY A 41 4.16 -0.05 -9.18
N VAL A 42 4.59 -0.69 -8.09
CA VAL A 42 4.65 -2.14 -7.92
C VAL A 42 3.72 -2.56 -6.78
N PRO A 43 2.68 -3.35 -7.01
CA PRO A 43 1.84 -3.88 -5.94
C PRO A 43 2.55 -5.01 -5.20
N ALA A 44 2.37 -5.06 -3.86
CA ALA A 44 2.84 -6.12 -2.98
C ALA A 44 1.68 -6.67 -2.15
N GLY A 45 1.29 -7.91 -2.39
CA GLY A 45 0.21 -8.57 -1.64
C GLY A 45 0.68 -9.03 -0.26
N ILE A 46 -0.17 -8.84 0.75
CA ILE A 46 0.04 -9.31 2.12
C ILE A 46 -1.11 -10.25 2.48
N TYR A 47 -0.79 -11.45 2.96
CA TYR A 47 -1.82 -12.39 3.40
C TYR A 47 -2.60 -11.86 4.60
N THR A 48 -3.92 -11.99 4.57
CA THR A 48 -4.81 -11.56 5.67
C THR A 48 -4.55 -12.33 6.97
N THR A 49 -3.96 -13.52 6.89
CA THR A 49 -3.56 -14.37 8.02
C THR A 49 -2.22 -13.96 8.66
N ASN A 50 -1.46 -13.06 8.03
CA ASN A 50 -0.17 -12.60 8.58
C ASN A 50 -0.36 -11.90 9.93
N SER A 51 0.58 -12.18 10.85
CA SER A 51 0.69 -11.41 12.11
C SER A 51 1.08 -9.96 11.83
N PRO A 52 0.95 -9.04 12.81
CA PRO A 52 1.46 -7.68 12.68
C PRO A 52 2.94 -7.64 12.29
N ASP A 53 3.79 -8.49 12.89
CA ASP A 53 5.24 -8.56 12.58
C ASP A 53 5.50 -9.01 11.14
N ALA A 54 4.73 -9.98 10.64
CA ALA A 54 4.84 -10.42 9.26
C ALA A 54 4.36 -9.33 8.27
N CYS A 55 3.33 -8.56 8.63
CA CYS A 55 2.89 -7.39 7.85
C CYS A 55 3.97 -6.28 7.87
N TYR A 56 4.55 -6.01 9.05
CA TYR A 56 5.67 -5.09 9.19
C TYR A 56 6.83 -5.49 8.28
N TYR A 57 7.23 -6.76 8.32
CA TYR A 57 8.32 -7.25 7.47
C TYR A 57 8.07 -6.97 5.98
N VAL A 58 6.89 -7.31 5.48
CA VAL A 58 6.56 -7.09 4.06
C VAL A 58 6.60 -5.61 3.71
N LEU A 59 5.97 -4.73 4.49
CA LEU A 59 5.90 -3.30 4.22
C LEU A 59 7.26 -2.61 4.37
N HIS A 60 8.06 -3.02 5.36
CA HIS A 60 9.40 -2.49 5.61
C HIS A 60 10.39 -2.96 4.52
N HIS A 61 10.44 -4.26 4.24
CA HIS A 61 11.36 -4.85 3.26
C HIS A 61 11.08 -4.37 1.83
N SER A 62 9.80 -4.20 1.47
CA SER A 62 9.40 -3.65 0.18
C SER A 62 9.52 -2.13 0.10
N GLU A 63 9.84 -1.45 1.20
CA GLU A 63 9.83 0.00 1.33
C GLU A 63 8.50 0.64 0.88
N ALA A 64 7.38 -0.02 1.16
CA ALA A 64 6.07 0.42 0.73
C ALA A 64 5.77 1.87 1.13
N LYS A 65 5.27 2.65 0.19
CA LYS A 65 4.92 4.07 0.41
C LYS A 65 3.44 4.26 0.76
N ILE A 66 2.62 3.32 0.34
CA ILE A 66 1.17 3.30 0.54
C ILE A 66 0.78 1.88 0.92
N CYS A 67 -0.14 1.72 1.85
CA CYS A 67 -0.75 0.44 2.18
C CYS A 67 -2.27 0.54 2.04
N ILE A 68 -2.85 -0.32 1.20
CA ILE A 68 -4.29 -0.44 1.04
C ILE A 68 -4.77 -1.60 1.89
N CYS A 69 -5.72 -1.40 2.77
CA CYS A 69 -6.20 -2.45 3.65
C CYS A 69 -7.73 -2.49 3.75
N GLN A 70 -8.27 -3.71 3.86
CA GLN A 70 -9.66 -3.92 4.24
C GLN A 70 -9.87 -3.43 5.66
N GLY A 71 -11.04 -2.90 5.97
CA GLY A 71 -11.44 -2.50 7.30
C GLY A 71 -11.38 -3.63 8.34
N GLY A 72 -11.76 -3.33 9.58
CA GLY A 72 -11.74 -4.29 10.67
C GLY A 72 -10.33 -4.72 11.07
N LYS A 73 -10.16 -6.04 11.28
CA LYS A 73 -8.90 -6.62 11.80
C LYS A 73 -7.67 -6.27 10.96
N ASN A 74 -7.80 -6.16 9.63
CA ASN A 74 -6.67 -5.86 8.75
C ASN A 74 -6.21 -4.41 8.92
N ALA A 75 -7.16 -3.47 8.97
CA ALA A 75 -6.85 -2.05 9.18
C ALA A 75 -6.22 -1.81 10.56
N MET A 76 -6.77 -2.45 11.63
CA MET A 76 -6.20 -2.36 12.98
C MET A 76 -4.77 -2.90 13.04
N LYS A 77 -4.51 -4.04 12.36
CA LYS A 77 -3.19 -4.66 12.27
C LYS A 77 -2.15 -3.72 11.64
N ILE A 78 -2.49 -3.09 10.51
CA ILE A 78 -1.58 -2.16 9.85
C ILE A 78 -1.41 -0.88 10.68
N ALA A 79 -2.47 -0.38 11.30
CA ALA A 79 -2.40 0.79 12.15
C ALA A 79 -1.48 0.58 13.37
N SER A 80 -1.45 -0.63 13.96
CA SER A 80 -0.62 -0.95 15.13
C SER A 80 0.89 -0.91 14.86
N ILE A 81 1.31 -1.09 13.61
CA ILE A 81 2.74 -1.11 13.21
C ILE A 81 3.18 0.16 12.48
N ARG A 82 2.29 1.11 12.23
CA ARG A 82 2.56 2.27 11.37
C ARG A 82 3.69 3.16 11.86
N ASP A 83 3.82 3.31 13.18
CA ASP A 83 4.85 4.17 13.80
C ASP A 83 6.28 3.62 13.55
N SER A 84 6.40 2.33 13.22
CA SER A 84 7.67 1.66 12.90
C SER A 84 7.97 1.62 11.39
N LEU A 85 7.14 2.22 10.55
CA LEU A 85 7.25 2.20 9.08
C LEU A 85 7.58 3.60 8.52
N PRO A 86 8.83 4.05 8.59
CA PRO A 86 9.20 5.44 8.24
C PRO A 86 9.00 5.76 6.75
N ASN A 87 8.97 4.75 5.88
CA ASN A 87 8.73 4.93 4.46
C ASN A 87 7.26 5.00 4.08
N LEU A 88 6.37 4.50 4.96
CA LEU A 88 4.94 4.48 4.71
C LEU A 88 4.35 5.89 4.90
N ARG A 89 3.62 6.39 3.90
CA ARG A 89 3.03 7.74 3.91
C ARG A 89 1.53 7.71 4.12
N TYR A 90 0.87 6.69 3.55
CA TYR A 90 -0.59 6.57 3.59
C TYR A 90 -1.01 5.13 3.88
N ILE A 91 -2.04 5.01 4.70
CA ILE A 91 -2.82 3.80 4.90
C ILE A 91 -4.23 4.11 4.42
N VAL A 92 -4.72 3.37 3.43
CA VAL A 92 -6.06 3.60 2.85
C VAL A 92 -6.96 2.43 3.18
N VAL A 93 -8.06 2.71 3.85
CA VAL A 93 -8.99 1.68 4.33
C VAL A 93 -10.21 1.63 3.42
N TYR A 94 -10.43 0.49 2.75
CA TYR A 94 -11.69 0.18 2.09
C TYR A 94 -12.59 -0.62 3.02
N TRP A 95 -13.93 -0.52 2.84
CA TRP A 95 -14.95 -1.04 3.76
C TRP A 95 -14.74 -0.58 5.21
N PRO A 96 -14.69 0.75 5.43
CA PRO A 96 -14.38 1.31 6.76
C PRO A 96 -15.44 0.98 7.80
N ASP A 97 -16.66 0.60 7.39
CA ASP A 97 -17.75 0.18 8.27
C ASP A 97 -17.47 -1.15 8.98
N GLU A 98 -16.54 -1.98 8.45
CA GLU A 98 -16.05 -3.17 9.13
C GLU A 98 -15.11 -2.84 10.31
N GLY A 99 -14.68 -1.59 10.43
CA GLY A 99 -13.84 -1.04 11.48
C GLY A 99 -12.73 -0.17 10.91
N MET A 100 -12.74 1.10 11.32
CA MET A 100 -11.71 2.10 10.99
C MET A 100 -10.81 2.32 12.20
N PRO A 101 -9.48 2.30 12.07
CA PRO A 101 -8.61 2.61 13.18
C PRO A 101 -8.81 4.05 13.68
N GLU A 102 -9.05 4.20 14.98
CA GLU A 102 -9.03 5.49 15.65
C GLU A 102 -7.60 5.75 16.15
N VAL A 103 -6.91 6.67 15.49
CA VAL A 103 -5.53 6.99 15.81
C VAL A 103 -5.29 8.48 15.75
N GLU A 104 -4.46 8.97 16.63
CA GLU A 104 -4.02 10.37 16.59
C GLU A 104 -3.16 10.63 15.34
N GLU A 105 -3.38 11.78 14.69
CA GLU A 105 -2.48 12.24 13.64
C GLU A 105 -1.14 12.63 14.26
N LYS A 106 -0.07 12.04 13.75
CA LYS A 106 1.30 12.33 14.18
C LYS A 106 2.09 12.86 12.97
N LYS A 107 2.99 13.77 13.23
CA LYS A 107 3.95 14.22 12.23
C LYS A 107 4.88 13.05 11.87
N ASP A 108 5.20 12.93 10.59
CA ASP A 108 6.12 11.92 10.04
C ASP A 108 5.66 10.45 10.21
N VAL A 109 4.37 10.24 10.49
CA VAL A 109 3.72 8.91 10.55
C VAL A 109 2.65 8.81 9.48
N ALA A 110 2.46 7.62 8.92
CA ALA A 110 1.50 7.37 7.85
C ALA A 110 0.10 7.89 8.19
N LYS A 111 -0.46 8.70 7.29
CA LYS A 111 -1.83 9.20 7.40
C LYS A 111 -2.83 8.11 7.03
N ILE A 112 -3.89 7.96 7.83
CA ILE A 112 -4.98 7.03 7.54
C ILE A 112 -6.10 7.77 6.81
N MET A 113 -6.55 7.21 5.70
CA MET A 113 -7.64 7.77 4.87
C MET A 113 -8.67 6.69 4.55
N LYS A 114 -9.93 7.09 4.38
CA LYS A 114 -10.97 6.23 3.80
C LYS A 114 -10.77 6.09 2.29
N TRP A 115 -11.25 4.96 1.75
CA TRP A 115 -11.19 4.70 0.31
C TRP A 115 -11.78 5.81 -0.55
N ASP A 116 -12.95 6.31 -0.18
CA ASP A 116 -13.63 7.36 -0.96
C ASP A 116 -12.87 8.69 -0.94
N GLU A 117 -12.26 9.03 0.20
CA GLU A 117 -11.37 10.19 0.31
C GLU A 117 -10.15 10.01 -0.58
N TRP A 118 -9.54 8.82 -0.56
CA TRP A 118 -8.43 8.49 -1.44
C TRP A 118 -8.78 8.61 -2.91
N MET A 119 -9.97 8.12 -3.31
CA MET A 119 -10.42 8.18 -4.70
C MET A 119 -10.71 9.62 -5.18
N GLN A 120 -10.90 10.57 -4.27
CA GLN A 120 -11.03 12.01 -4.56
C GLN A 120 -9.69 12.75 -4.41
N PHE A 121 -8.77 12.24 -3.62
CA PHE A 121 -7.51 12.90 -3.27
C PHE A 121 -6.72 13.36 -4.49
N GLY A 122 -6.64 12.55 -5.55
CA GLY A 122 -5.93 12.87 -6.79
C GLY A 122 -6.77 13.59 -7.86
N SER A 123 -7.92 14.17 -7.53
CA SER A 123 -8.85 14.74 -8.51
C SER A 123 -8.26 15.89 -9.36
N ASP A 124 -7.32 16.65 -8.80
CA ASP A 124 -6.57 17.73 -9.44
C ASP A 124 -5.42 17.27 -10.36
N ILE A 125 -5.03 15.99 -10.28
CA ILE A 125 -3.98 15.44 -11.15
C ILE A 125 -4.55 15.19 -12.56
N PRO A 126 -3.92 15.75 -13.62
CA PRO A 126 -4.39 15.56 -14.98
C PRO A 126 -4.21 14.10 -15.43
N THR A 127 -5.11 13.62 -16.29
CA THR A 127 -5.05 12.24 -16.84
C THR A 127 -3.76 12.00 -17.62
N SER A 128 -3.24 13.03 -18.29
CA SER A 128 -1.96 12.97 -19.01
C SER A 128 -0.77 12.56 -18.12
N SER A 129 -0.82 12.86 -16.82
CA SER A 129 0.22 12.40 -15.88
C SER A 129 0.20 10.87 -15.71
N VAL A 130 -1.00 10.27 -15.69
CA VAL A 130 -1.15 8.80 -15.64
C VAL A 130 -0.70 8.18 -16.96
N GLU A 131 -1.13 8.76 -18.10
CA GLU A 131 -0.73 8.29 -19.43
C GLU A 131 0.80 8.30 -19.62
N LYS A 132 1.46 9.37 -19.14
CA LYS A 132 2.91 9.44 -19.17
C LYS A 132 3.54 8.30 -18.36
N ARG A 133 3.06 8.08 -17.11
CA ARG A 133 3.57 6.99 -16.25
C ARG A 133 3.39 5.62 -16.90
N THR A 134 2.23 5.38 -17.51
CA THR A 134 1.93 4.12 -18.19
C THR A 134 2.84 3.89 -19.41
N LYS A 135 3.13 4.94 -20.19
CA LYS A 135 4.04 4.86 -21.34
C LYS A 135 5.50 4.62 -20.95
N ASP A 136 5.89 5.09 -19.77
CA ASP A 136 7.27 4.95 -19.27
C ASP A 136 7.56 3.55 -18.71
N VAL A 137 6.54 2.70 -18.48
CA VAL A 137 6.72 1.31 -18.05
C VAL A 137 7.37 0.48 -19.15
N LYS A 138 8.40 -0.28 -18.77
CA LYS A 138 9.18 -1.13 -19.68
C LYS A 138 8.96 -2.62 -19.37
N PRO A 139 9.12 -3.52 -20.35
CA PRO A 139 8.97 -4.97 -20.12
C PRO A 139 9.86 -5.55 -19.02
N GLY A 140 11.02 -4.92 -18.76
CA GLY A 140 11.95 -5.33 -17.68
C GLY A 140 11.64 -4.73 -16.32
N ASN A 141 10.59 -3.92 -16.17
CA ASN A 141 10.20 -3.40 -14.87
C ASN A 141 9.56 -4.49 -14.01
N CYS A 142 9.73 -4.37 -12.67
CA CYS A 142 9.05 -5.24 -11.73
C CYS A 142 7.53 -5.02 -11.83
N ALA A 143 6.78 -6.11 -12.02
CA ALA A 143 5.33 -6.05 -12.11
C ALA A 143 4.64 -6.21 -10.76
N THR A 144 5.16 -7.06 -9.88
CA THR A 144 4.58 -7.32 -8.55
C THR A 144 5.61 -7.96 -7.63
N LEU A 145 5.45 -7.78 -6.33
CA LEU A 145 6.18 -8.51 -5.30
C LEU A 145 5.25 -9.54 -4.65
N ILE A 146 5.69 -10.79 -4.60
CA ILE A 146 4.94 -11.90 -4.00
C ILE A 146 5.79 -12.48 -2.87
N TYR A 147 5.29 -12.37 -1.65
CA TYR A 147 5.90 -12.95 -0.46
C TYR A 147 5.26 -14.31 -0.18
N THR A 148 6.08 -15.37 -0.18
CA THR A 148 5.63 -16.74 0.09
C THR A 148 6.12 -17.24 1.44
N SER A 149 5.40 -18.18 2.05
CA SER A 149 5.86 -18.87 3.26
C SER A 149 7.13 -19.67 2.95
N GLY A 150 8.18 -19.48 3.76
CA GLY A 150 9.45 -20.21 3.63
C GLY A 150 10.63 -19.39 3.07
N THR A 151 10.41 -18.18 2.56
CA THR A 151 11.49 -17.26 2.17
C THR A 151 11.91 -16.32 3.30
N THR A 152 11.15 -16.25 4.38
CA THR A 152 11.47 -15.47 5.58
C THR A 152 12.24 -16.32 6.58
N VAL A 153 13.52 -16.49 6.37
CA VAL A 153 14.42 -16.92 7.46
C VAL A 153 14.64 -15.68 8.32
N HIS A 154 13.96 -15.60 9.46
CA HIS A 154 14.44 -14.78 10.55
C HIS A 154 15.74 -15.38 11.02
N ILE A 155 16.85 -14.83 10.55
CA ILE A 155 18.14 -15.05 11.22
C ILE A 155 17.99 -14.32 12.55
N ASN A 156 17.61 -15.06 13.59
CA ASN A 156 17.89 -14.64 14.94
C ASN A 156 19.41 -14.56 15.04
N MET A 157 19.95 -13.37 14.90
CA MET A 157 21.32 -13.13 15.35
C MET A 157 21.27 -13.28 16.87
N ILE A 158 21.59 -14.48 17.32
CA ILE A 158 21.95 -14.74 18.70
C ILE A 158 23.26 -13.98 18.87
N ASN A 159 23.19 -12.84 19.55
CA ASN A 159 24.39 -12.19 20.07
C ASN A 159 24.87 -13.06 21.22
N ASP A 160 25.95 -13.82 21.01
CA ASP A 160 26.83 -14.32 22.06
C ASP A 160 27.73 -13.20 22.57
#